data_c19f16c908d9304e244fbf372fdeb27b
#
_entry.id   c19f16c908d9304e244fbf372fdeb27b
#
_cell.length_a   1.000
_cell.length_b   1.000
_cell.length_c   1.000
_cell.angle_alpha   90.00
_cell.angle_beta   90.00
_cell.angle_gamma   90.00
#
_symmetry.space_group_name_H-M   'P 1'
#
loop_
_entity.id
_entity.type
_entity.pdbx_description
1 polymer ?
#
loop_
_entity_poly.entity_id
_entity_poly.type
_entity_poly.pdbx_seq_one_letter_code
_entity_poly.pdbx_strand_id
1 'polypeptide(L)'
;AYCRQQMPRYEKHFSVLDCLSARLDETFDFIFAIAVVHMLVLDEDRDGFYRFIRSHLTAEGKALICTMSDGEFEMRSDISTAFTLQERNHDSGKMMVAGTSCRMVSWNTLENELARNGLTIIEKGITSSLPDFNCLMYAVVKA
;
A
#
# COMPACT_ATOMS: atom_id res chain seq x y z
N ALA A 1 -12.93 -14.60 -1.19
CA ALA A 1 -13.52 -15.68 -2.01
C ALA A 1 -12.65 -16.01 -3.23
N TYR A 2 -12.34 -15.05 -4.13
CA TYR A 2 -11.63 -15.29 -5.40
C TYR A 2 -10.26 -16.00 -5.23
N CYS A 3 -9.37 -15.48 -4.38
CA CYS A 3 -8.04 -16.08 -4.17
C CYS A 3 -8.12 -17.54 -3.69
N ARG A 4 -9.08 -17.86 -2.81
CA ARG A 4 -9.29 -19.25 -2.34
C ARG A 4 -9.72 -20.18 -3.46
N GLN A 5 -10.52 -19.71 -4.41
CA GLN A 5 -10.94 -20.47 -5.59
C GLN A 5 -9.79 -20.70 -6.56
N GLN A 6 -8.96 -19.66 -6.80
CA GLN A 6 -7.84 -19.74 -7.75
C GLN A 6 -6.66 -20.54 -7.20
N MET A 7 -6.48 -20.55 -5.89
CA MET A 7 -5.36 -21.23 -5.22
C MET A 7 -5.83 -22.08 -4.04
N PRO A 8 -6.60 -23.15 -4.27
CA PRO A 8 -7.20 -23.98 -3.20
C PRO A 8 -6.15 -24.61 -2.28
N ARG A 9 -4.94 -24.88 -2.80
CA ARG A 9 -3.82 -25.39 -2.00
C ARG A 9 -3.43 -24.47 -0.85
N TYR A 10 -3.66 -23.16 -1.02
CA TYR A 10 -3.32 -22.12 -0.05
C TYR A 10 -4.54 -21.52 0.65
N GLU A 11 -5.70 -22.15 0.56
CA GLU A 11 -6.96 -21.62 1.09
C GLU A 11 -6.84 -21.12 2.54
N LYS A 12 -6.15 -21.90 3.37
CA LYS A 12 -5.95 -21.61 4.81
C LYS A 12 -5.11 -20.35 5.06
N HIS A 13 -4.35 -19.91 4.08
CA HIS A 13 -3.47 -18.74 4.18
C HIS A 13 -4.13 -17.44 3.68
N PHE A 14 -5.38 -17.52 3.21
CA PHE A 14 -6.12 -16.32 2.80
C PHE A 14 -7.12 -15.92 3.87
N SER A 15 -6.93 -14.75 4.43
CA SER A 15 -7.87 -14.14 5.37
C SER A 15 -8.33 -12.77 4.84
N VAL A 16 -9.49 -12.33 5.32
CA VAL A 16 -9.93 -10.93 5.16
C VAL A 16 -9.47 -10.19 6.40
N LEU A 17 -8.69 -9.15 6.20
CA LEU A 17 -8.07 -8.40 7.28
C LEU A 17 -8.23 -6.91 7.02
N ASP A 18 -8.68 -6.18 8.00
CA ASP A 18 -8.56 -4.72 8.06
C ASP A 18 -7.30 -4.37 8.87
N CYS A 19 -6.23 -4.04 8.17
CA CYS A 19 -4.94 -3.74 8.79
C CYS A 19 -4.91 -2.44 9.63
N LEU A 20 -5.97 -1.63 9.60
CA LEU A 20 -6.05 -0.43 10.44
C LEU A 20 -6.63 -0.73 11.83
N SER A 21 -7.45 -1.76 11.95
CA SER A 21 -8.13 -2.12 13.19
C SER A 21 -7.76 -3.51 13.74
N ALA A 22 -7.28 -4.41 12.88
CA ALA A 22 -6.96 -5.78 13.27
C ALA A 22 -5.67 -5.87 14.09
N ARG A 23 -5.62 -6.90 14.93
CA ARG A 23 -4.41 -7.35 15.60
C ARG A 23 -4.25 -8.84 15.34
N LEU A 24 -3.05 -9.23 14.99
CA LEU A 24 -2.66 -10.63 14.86
C LEU A 24 -1.75 -10.99 16.04
N ASP A 25 -1.85 -12.21 16.50
CA ASP A 25 -0.91 -12.75 17.51
C ASP A 25 0.40 -13.23 16.87
N GLU A 26 0.48 -13.19 15.54
CA GLU A 26 1.59 -13.68 14.75
C GLU A 26 2.53 -12.56 14.36
N THR A 27 3.83 -12.86 14.28
CA THR A 27 4.87 -11.99 13.71
C THR A 27 5.49 -12.65 12.49
N PHE A 28 6.02 -11.85 11.58
CA PHE A 28 6.54 -12.28 10.28
C PHE A 28 7.96 -11.80 10.05
N ASP A 29 8.77 -12.64 9.45
CA ASP A 29 10.12 -12.27 9.00
C ASP A 29 10.08 -11.39 7.75
N PHE A 30 9.01 -11.55 6.94
CA PHE A 30 8.80 -10.75 5.73
C PHE A 30 7.35 -10.31 5.60
N ILE A 31 7.15 -9.02 5.36
CA ILE A 31 5.85 -8.43 5.03
C ILE A 31 5.97 -7.74 3.67
N PHE A 32 5.00 -7.99 2.80
CA PHE A 32 4.92 -7.35 1.48
C PHE A 32 3.66 -6.50 1.41
N ALA A 33 3.84 -5.20 1.12
CA ALA A 33 2.77 -4.23 0.93
C ALA A 33 2.96 -3.52 -0.42
N ILE A 34 2.58 -4.21 -1.49
CA ILE A 34 2.79 -3.73 -2.86
C ILE A 34 1.52 -3.09 -3.36
N ALA A 35 1.60 -1.80 -3.74
CA ALA A 35 0.48 -1.01 -4.25
C ALA A 35 -0.72 -0.96 -3.28
N VAL A 36 -0.46 -0.82 -1.98
CA VAL A 36 -1.47 -0.72 -0.92
C VAL A 36 -1.54 0.69 -0.35
N VAL A 37 -0.42 1.22 0.13
CA VAL A 37 -0.38 2.44 0.95
C VAL A 37 -0.84 3.70 0.20
N HIS A 38 -0.72 3.75 -1.13
CA HIS A 38 -1.24 4.87 -1.92
C HIS A 38 -2.78 4.95 -1.94
N MET A 39 -3.48 3.88 -1.56
CA MET A 39 -4.93 3.89 -1.41
C MET A 39 -5.37 4.56 -0.09
N LEU A 40 -4.47 4.67 0.87
CA LEU A 40 -4.72 5.32 2.16
C LEU A 40 -4.43 6.82 2.04
N VAL A 41 -5.48 7.62 2.03
CA VAL A 41 -5.41 9.07 1.78
C VAL A 41 -5.19 9.85 3.07
N LEU A 42 -5.78 9.41 4.18
CA LEU A 42 -5.68 10.08 5.48
C LEU A 42 -4.34 9.76 6.18
N ASP A 43 -3.78 10.76 6.86
CA ASP A 43 -2.52 10.59 7.60
C ASP A 43 -2.66 9.55 8.71
N GLU A 44 -3.78 9.56 9.43
CA GLU A 44 -4.08 8.59 10.49
C GLU A 44 -4.14 7.15 9.99
N ASP A 45 -4.71 6.92 8.80
CA ASP A 45 -4.80 5.57 8.20
C ASP A 45 -3.41 5.09 7.78
N ARG A 46 -2.60 5.96 7.17
CA ARG A 46 -1.23 5.66 6.79
C ARG A 46 -0.38 5.33 8.00
N ASP A 47 -0.47 6.14 9.05
CA ASP A 47 0.22 5.89 10.30
C ASP A 47 -0.26 4.60 10.98
N GLY A 48 -1.55 4.31 10.94
CA GLY A 48 -2.14 3.05 11.40
C GLY A 48 -1.55 1.86 10.67
N PHE A 49 -1.46 1.94 9.34
CA PHE A 49 -0.89 0.92 8.49
C PHE A 49 0.60 0.66 8.77
N TYR A 50 1.41 1.70 8.91
CA TYR A 50 2.83 1.54 9.24
C TYR A 50 3.04 0.97 10.64
N ARG A 51 2.23 1.37 11.63
CA ARG A 51 2.25 0.76 12.97
C ARG A 51 1.84 -0.72 12.93
N PHE A 52 0.86 -1.07 12.11
CA PHE A 52 0.48 -2.47 11.89
C PHE A 52 1.66 -3.27 11.34
N ILE A 53 2.34 -2.82 10.28
CA ILE A 53 3.54 -3.46 9.75
C ILE A 53 4.59 -3.63 10.85
N ARG A 54 4.94 -2.54 11.54
CA ARG A 54 5.96 -2.56 12.59
C ARG A 54 5.66 -3.57 13.70
N SER A 55 4.41 -3.62 14.16
CA SER A 55 4.00 -4.48 15.28
C SER A 55 3.99 -5.98 14.93
N HIS A 56 3.98 -6.32 13.64
CA HIS A 56 3.95 -7.70 13.17
C HIS A 56 5.27 -8.16 12.52
N LEU A 57 6.31 -7.33 12.55
CA LEU A 57 7.66 -7.77 12.19
C LEU A 57 8.35 -8.46 13.37
N THR A 58 9.07 -9.56 13.08
CA THR A 58 10.05 -10.10 14.04
C THR A 58 11.20 -9.11 14.23
N ALA A 59 12.04 -9.32 15.24
CA ALA A 59 13.19 -8.41 15.55
C ALA A 59 14.14 -8.24 14.35
N GLU A 60 14.33 -9.28 13.54
CA GLU A 60 15.16 -9.27 12.33
C GLU A 60 14.31 -9.15 11.05
N GLY A 61 13.01 -9.02 11.19
CA GLY A 61 12.06 -8.97 10.10
C GLY A 61 12.19 -7.71 9.24
N LYS A 62 11.77 -7.83 7.98
CA LYS A 62 11.79 -6.74 7.01
C LYS A 62 10.44 -6.63 6.31
N ALA A 63 10.08 -5.41 5.94
CA ALA A 63 8.94 -5.21 5.08
C ALA A 63 9.36 -4.53 3.77
N LEU A 64 8.78 -4.98 2.66
CA LEU A 64 8.83 -4.31 1.37
C LEU A 64 7.53 -3.52 1.19
N ILE A 65 7.66 -2.21 1.13
CA ILE A 65 6.56 -1.28 0.88
C ILE A 65 6.75 -0.66 -0.50
N CYS A 66 5.81 -0.90 -1.40
CA CYS A 66 5.79 -0.28 -2.72
C CYS A 66 4.57 0.62 -2.85
N THR A 67 4.78 1.85 -3.29
CA THR A 67 3.73 2.86 -3.46
C THR A 67 3.89 3.62 -4.77
N MET A 68 2.76 4.07 -5.31
CA MET A 68 2.77 4.86 -6.55
C MET A 68 3.36 6.24 -6.27
N SER A 69 4.44 6.60 -6.93
CA SER A 69 5.02 7.91 -7.13
C SER A 69 6.37 7.77 -7.84
N ASP A 70 6.90 8.88 -8.33
CA ASP A 70 8.26 9.02 -8.88
C ASP A 70 9.30 9.48 -7.84
N GLY A 71 8.87 9.69 -6.59
CA GLY A 71 9.71 10.15 -5.50
C GLY A 71 9.75 11.67 -5.32
N GLU A 72 9.18 12.43 -6.23
CA GLU A 72 9.12 13.90 -6.17
C GLU A 72 7.69 14.43 -6.15
N PHE A 73 6.82 13.84 -6.96
CA PHE A 73 5.44 14.28 -7.12
C PHE A 73 4.58 13.91 -5.92
N GLU A 74 3.80 14.89 -5.45
CA GLU A 74 2.81 14.68 -4.38
C GLU A 74 1.40 15.00 -4.89
N MET A 75 0.46 14.10 -4.59
CA MET A 75 -0.95 14.24 -4.90
C MET A 75 -1.80 13.60 -3.82
N ARG A 76 -2.93 14.20 -3.54
CA ARG A 76 -3.93 13.66 -2.62
C ARG A 76 -5.32 13.81 -3.23
N SER A 77 -6.06 12.71 -3.36
CA SER A 77 -7.46 12.74 -3.76
C SER A 77 -8.32 13.42 -2.69
N ASP A 78 -9.34 14.12 -3.14
CA ASP A 78 -10.41 14.56 -2.25
C ASP A 78 -11.24 13.35 -1.82
N ILE A 79 -11.20 13.02 -0.55
CA ILE A 79 -11.89 11.85 -0.01
C ILE A 79 -13.42 12.00 -0.07
N SER A 80 -13.95 13.22 -0.14
CA SER A 80 -15.38 13.46 -0.28
C SER A 80 -15.95 12.98 -1.63
N THR A 81 -15.08 12.88 -2.64
CA THR A 81 -15.41 12.39 -3.99
C THR A 81 -14.95 10.96 -4.24
N ALA A 82 -14.23 10.36 -3.28
CA ALA A 82 -13.80 8.97 -3.38
C ALA A 82 -15.02 8.04 -3.45
N PHE A 83 -14.92 7.03 -4.32
CA PHE A 83 -15.98 6.04 -4.57
C PHE A 83 -17.25 6.55 -5.24
N THR A 84 -17.33 7.83 -5.64
CA THR A 84 -18.41 8.32 -6.49
C THR A 84 -18.28 7.74 -7.89
N LEU A 85 -19.43 7.48 -8.53
CA LEU A 85 -19.44 7.03 -9.91
C LEU A 85 -18.92 8.13 -10.84
N GLN A 86 -17.95 7.80 -11.67
CA GLN A 86 -17.33 8.69 -12.64
C GLN A 86 -17.40 8.05 -14.03
N GLU A 87 -17.71 8.86 -15.05
CA GLU A 87 -17.61 8.41 -16.44
C GLU A 87 -16.12 8.33 -16.83
N ARG A 88 -15.70 7.18 -17.31
CA ARG A 88 -14.35 6.98 -17.88
C ARG A 88 -14.44 6.42 -19.28
N ASN A 89 -13.53 6.87 -20.13
CA ASN A 89 -13.34 6.31 -21.45
C ASN A 89 -12.52 5.03 -21.33
N HIS A 90 -13.01 3.95 -21.95
CA HIS A 90 -12.33 2.68 -22.09
C HIS A 90 -12.33 2.28 -23.57
N ASP A 91 -11.49 1.35 -23.97
CA ASP A 91 -11.41 0.87 -25.36
C ASP A 91 -12.76 0.31 -25.86
N SER A 92 -13.57 -0.21 -24.95
CA SER A 92 -14.93 -0.69 -25.23
C SER A 92 -16.02 0.40 -25.20
N GLY A 93 -15.66 1.67 -25.01
CA GLY A 93 -16.57 2.81 -24.91
C GLY A 93 -16.60 3.45 -23.52
N LYS A 94 -17.57 4.33 -23.30
CA LYS A 94 -17.77 5.01 -22.03
C LYS A 94 -18.36 4.07 -20.99
N MET A 95 -17.81 4.06 -19.79
CA MET A 95 -18.33 3.27 -18.68
C MET A 95 -18.32 4.07 -17.37
N MET A 96 -19.30 3.80 -16.53
CA MET A 96 -19.38 4.35 -15.19
C MET A 96 -18.58 3.46 -14.25
N VAL A 97 -17.55 4.01 -13.61
CA VAL A 97 -16.72 3.30 -12.62
C VAL A 97 -16.68 4.08 -11.32
N ALA A 98 -16.60 3.37 -10.20
CA ALA A 98 -16.35 4.03 -8.93
C ALA A 98 -14.95 4.64 -8.93
N GLY A 99 -14.84 5.90 -8.57
CA GLY A 99 -13.57 6.55 -8.34
C GLY A 99 -12.81 5.86 -7.20
N THR A 100 -11.50 5.78 -7.31
CA THR A 100 -10.64 5.30 -6.23
C THR A 100 -9.95 6.46 -5.55
N SER A 101 -9.67 6.33 -4.26
CA SER A 101 -8.80 7.27 -3.57
C SER A 101 -7.34 6.96 -3.90
N CYS A 102 -6.51 8.00 -4.01
CA CYS A 102 -5.09 7.85 -4.23
C CYS A 102 -4.31 8.98 -3.54
N ARG A 103 -3.18 8.63 -2.93
CA ARG A 103 -2.22 9.59 -2.43
C ARG A 103 -0.81 9.19 -2.87
N MET A 104 -0.21 10.04 -3.68
CA MET A 104 1.19 9.95 -4.06
C MET A 104 2.02 10.85 -3.15
N VAL A 105 3.18 10.41 -2.76
CA VAL A 105 4.06 11.12 -1.83
C VAL A 105 5.49 11.16 -2.36
N SER A 106 6.22 12.22 -2.03
CA SER A 106 7.66 12.33 -2.28
C SER A 106 8.46 11.39 -1.35
N TRP A 107 9.76 11.21 -1.66
CA TRP A 107 10.67 10.51 -0.76
C TRP A 107 10.71 11.15 0.63
N ASN A 108 10.79 12.48 0.69
CA ASN A 108 10.83 13.19 1.97
C ASN A 108 9.60 12.88 2.82
N THR A 109 8.42 12.90 2.23
CA THR A 109 7.17 12.57 2.95
C THR A 109 7.15 11.12 3.39
N LEU A 110 7.49 10.16 2.50
CA LEU A 110 7.50 8.75 2.84
C LEU A 110 8.50 8.41 3.97
N GLU A 111 9.71 8.98 3.91
CA GLU A 111 10.74 8.80 4.94
C GLU A 111 10.28 9.31 6.30
N ASN A 112 9.67 10.50 6.33
CA ASN A 112 9.12 11.07 7.56
C ASN A 112 7.96 10.22 8.12
N GLU A 113 7.08 9.73 7.25
CA GLU A 113 5.98 8.83 7.66
C GLU A 113 6.50 7.54 8.28
N LEU A 114 7.47 6.89 7.65
CA LEU A 114 8.08 5.66 8.15
C LEU A 114 8.82 5.89 9.47
N ALA A 115 9.66 6.93 9.53
CA ALA A 115 10.46 7.26 10.72
C ALA A 115 9.59 7.56 11.95
N ARG A 116 8.53 8.38 11.80
CA ARG A 116 7.63 8.71 12.93
C ARG A 116 6.84 7.50 13.43
N ASN A 117 6.70 6.45 12.60
CA ASN A 117 6.07 5.19 12.98
C ASN A 117 7.08 4.10 13.39
N GLY A 118 8.35 4.47 13.56
CA GLY A 118 9.41 3.60 14.08
C GLY A 118 9.88 2.56 13.07
N LEU A 119 9.79 2.87 11.78
CA LEU A 119 10.34 2.06 10.69
C LEU A 119 11.58 2.74 10.11
N THR A 120 12.65 1.99 9.92
CA THR A 120 13.91 2.46 9.36
C THR A 120 14.10 1.90 7.96
N ILE A 121 14.32 2.78 6.98
CA ILE A 121 14.62 2.35 5.60
C ILE A 121 16.07 1.81 5.55
N ILE A 122 16.22 0.61 5.01
CA ILE A 122 17.52 -0.02 4.76
C ILE A 122 17.87 -0.08 3.27
N GLU A 123 16.86 0.01 2.41
CA GLU A 123 17.01 0.08 0.96
C GLU A 123 15.82 0.82 0.37
N LYS A 124 16.02 1.61 -0.69
CA LYS A 124 14.95 2.30 -1.41
C LYS A 124 15.32 2.54 -2.88
N GLY A 125 14.32 2.69 -3.72
CA GLY A 125 14.51 3.00 -5.13
C GLY A 125 13.20 3.16 -5.88
N ILE A 126 13.34 3.38 -7.19
CA ILE A 126 12.22 3.43 -8.12
C ILE A 126 12.25 2.16 -8.96
N THR A 127 11.10 1.53 -9.15
CA THR A 127 10.94 0.35 -9.99
C THR A 127 9.69 0.47 -10.85
N SER A 128 9.51 -0.47 -11.74
CA SER A 128 8.31 -0.60 -12.57
C SER A 128 7.86 -2.05 -12.52
N SER A 129 6.62 -2.30 -12.12
CA SER A 129 6.06 -3.65 -12.09
C SER A 129 5.33 -4.03 -13.38
N LEU A 130 4.96 -3.04 -14.18
CA LEU A 130 4.24 -3.20 -15.45
C LEU A 130 4.83 -2.25 -16.49
N PRO A 131 4.82 -2.61 -17.79
CA PRO A 131 5.35 -1.77 -18.86
C PRO A 131 4.78 -0.34 -18.88
N ASP A 132 3.52 -0.18 -18.46
CA ASP A 132 2.80 1.09 -18.45
C ASP A 132 2.84 1.80 -17.09
N PHE A 133 3.55 1.22 -16.09
CA PHE A 133 3.60 1.71 -14.72
C PHE A 133 5.03 2.17 -14.40
N ASN A 134 5.39 3.35 -14.89
CA ASN A 134 6.78 3.83 -14.90
C ASN A 134 7.28 4.36 -13.55
N CYS A 135 6.43 4.50 -12.54
CA CYS A 135 6.78 5.12 -11.26
C CYS A 135 6.18 4.31 -10.10
N LEU A 136 6.97 3.40 -9.56
CA LEU A 136 6.67 2.70 -8.33
C LEU A 136 7.87 2.85 -7.38
N MET A 137 7.70 3.65 -6.34
CA MET A 137 8.67 3.75 -5.26
C MET A 137 8.66 2.47 -4.44
N TYR A 138 9.82 1.97 -4.06
CA TYR A 138 9.92 0.90 -3.07
C TYR A 138 10.83 1.29 -1.91
N ALA A 139 10.49 0.84 -0.72
CA ALA A 139 11.32 0.93 0.47
C ALA A 139 11.34 -0.44 1.17
N VAL A 140 12.53 -0.95 1.45
CA VAL A 140 12.72 -2.06 2.37
C VAL A 140 12.98 -1.46 3.74
N VAL A 141 12.17 -1.84 4.71
CA VAL A 141 12.22 -1.28 6.06
C VAL A 141 12.37 -2.36 7.12
N LYS A 142 12.86 -1.95 8.28
CA LYS A 142 12.88 -2.75 9.52
C LYS A 142 12.29 -1.95 10.68
N ALA A 143 11.87 -2.65 11.74
CA ALA A 143 11.44 -2.05 13.00
C ALA A 143 12.61 -1.45 13.80
#